data_0b0d5578b450775d636dd1fa989d4ff4
#
_entry.id   0b0d5578b450775d636dd1fa989d4ff4
#
_cell.length_a   1.000
_cell.length_b   1.000
_cell.length_c   1.000
_cell.angle_alpha   90.00
_cell.angle_beta   90.00
_cell.angle_gamma   90.00
#
_symmetry.space_group_name_H-M   'P 1'
#
loop_
_entity.id
_entity.type
_entity.pdbx_description
1 polymer ?
#
loop_
_entity_poly.entity_id
_entity_poly.type
_entity_poly.pdbx_seq_one_letter_code
_entity_poly.pdbx_strand_id
1 'polypeptide(L)'
;SEQPVSQCYIAGFHVDAETREGQGVYVNLPGNIVLQNSVEDDVIAAYGAPKDRYEQEQQLVLTYEFGLNRTVQLGFDRETGLLMQLNLQNLKNPAGDETLEHAVSQKTPEVEAYQAPETLGTDLSEFVVSYDGVLYRLPVRVSVLTEHGWEINKKESDEAVKGFQYGYVTLEKDGKRVFGNVRNDSEAAVKIKNCFVTTLYGDMDTTKVPITVAGNITLGTPEEEFLAADLGEYKKMEDTEKQTATYTFYAGGSEENYTEITVDMALHLVRSIRVVNQAGE
;
A
#
# COMPACT_ATOMS: atom_id res chain seq x y z
N SER A 1 -27.70 3.88 4.72
CA SER A 1 -28.80 4.79 4.34
C SER A 1 -28.27 5.79 3.32
N GLU A 2 -28.95 5.90 2.17
CA GLU A 2 -28.62 6.90 1.16
C GLU A 2 -28.89 8.30 1.74
N GLN A 3 -27.88 9.19 1.64
CA GLN A 3 -28.03 10.58 2.03
C GLN A 3 -28.43 11.44 0.80
N PRO A 4 -29.27 12.46 0.97
CA PRO A 4 -29.56 13.40 -0.09
C PRO A 4 -28.28 14.10 -0.58
N VAL A 5 -28.15 14.34 -1.89
CA VAL A 5 -26.97 14.99 -2.50
C VAL A 5 -26.66 16.34 -1.84
N SER A 6 -27.69 17.08 -1.38
CA SER A 6 -27.51 18.35 -0.67
C SER A 6 -26.78 18.24 0.68
N GLN A 7 -26.63 17.03 1.21
CA GLN A 7 -25.92 16.72 2.45
C GLN A 7 -24.55 16.04 2.18
N CYS A 8 -24.19 15.88 0.91
CA CYS A 8 -22.91 15.29 0.53
C CYS A 8 -21.85 16.37 0.33
N TYR A 9 -20.61 16.00 0.64
CA TYR A 9 -19.46 16.85 0.34
C TYR A 9 -18.92 16.55 -1.07
N ILE A 10 -18.44 17.57 -1.75
CA ILE A 10 -17.70 17.39 -3.00
C ILE A 10 -16.31 16.85 -2.61
N ALA A 11 -16.04 15.60 -2.96
CA ALA A 11 -14.79 14.91 -2.62
C ALA A 11 -13.73 15.01 -3.72
N GLY A 12 -14.06 15.59 -4.88
CA GLY A 12 -13.10 15.77 -5.96
C GLY A 12 -13.67 16.56 -7.14
N PHE A 13 -12.77 16.95 -8.01
CA PHE A 13 -13.05 17.60 -9.28
C PHE A 13 -12.25 16.91 -10.37
N HIS A 14 -12.89 16.64 -11.48
CA HIS A 14 -12.24 16.22 -12.71
C HIS A 14 -12.56 17.25 -13.79
N VAL A 15 -11.54 17.74 -14.47
CA VAL A 15 -11.65 18.62 -15.61
C VAL A 15 -10.76 18.06 -16.72
N ASP A 16 -11.35 17.89 -17.88
CA ASP A 16 -10.66 17.47 -19.09
C ASP A 16 -10.98 18.50 -20.18
N ALA A 17 -9.98 19.33 -20.50
CA ALA A 17 -10.14 20.45 -21.48
C ALA A 17 -10.19 19.97 -22.92
N GLU A 18 -9.89 18.71 -23.21
CA GLU A 18 -10.02 18.11 -24.54
C GLU A 18 -11.49 17.72 -24.84
N THR A 19 -12.27 17.49 -23.78
CA THR A 19 -13.67 17.14 -23.94
C THR A 19 -14.55 18.36 -24.15
N ARG A 20 -15.73 18.13 -24.75
CA ARG A 20 -16.69 19.20 -25.00
C ARG A 20 -17.20 19.84 -23.70
N GLU A 21 -17.35 19.07 -22.64
CA GLU A 21 -17.78 19.54 -21.33
C GLU A 21 -16.70 20.38 -20.63
N GLY A 22 -15.41 20.10 -20.91
CA GLY A 22 -14.29 20.84 -20.34
C GLY A 22 -13.87 22.08 -21.11
N GLN A 23 -14.36 22.28 -22.33
CA GLN A 23 -14.02 23.45 -23.14
C GLN A 23 -14.54 24.75 -22.51
N GLY A 24 -13.64 25.72 -22.36
CA GLY A 24 -13.97 27.03 -21.77
C GLY A 24 -13.97 27.05 -20.25
N VAL A 25 -13.61 25.93 -19.58
CA VAL A 25 -13.38 25.90 -18.13
C VAL A 25 -12.02 26.50 -17.82
N TYR A 26 -12.00 27.57 -17.06
CA TYR A 26 -10.76 28.19 -16.59
C TYR A 26 -10.40 27.64 -15.20
N VAL A 27 -9.24 27.05 -15.09
CA VAL A 27 -8.70 26.54 -13.81
C VAL A 27 -7.32 27.16 -13.60
N ASN A 28 -7.16 27.80 -12.45
CA ASN A 28 -5.87 28.29 -11.96
C ASN A 28 -5.58 27.64 -10.61
N LEU A 29 -4.51 26.87 -10.55
CA LEU A 29 -4.04 26.22 -9.35
C LEU A 29 -2.99 27.09 -8.62
N PRO A 30 -2.71 26.84 -7.34
CA PRO A 30 -1.61 27.49 -6.61
C PRO A 30 -0.29 27.45 -7.41
N GLY A 31 0.54 28.47 -7.29
CA GLY A 31 1.78 28.55 -8.06
C GLY A 31 1.59 29.03 -9.52
N ASN A 32 0.43 29.57 -9.86
CA ASN A 32 0.06 30.03 -11.20
C ASN A 32 0.04 28.93 -12.25
N ILE A 33 -0.29 27.72 -11.86
CA ILE A 33 -0.48 26.62 -12.80
C ILE A 33 -1.88 26.72 -13.41
N VAL A 34 -1.93 26.94 -14.71
CA VAL A 34 -3.17 27.23 -15.46
C VAL A 34 -3.43 26.13 -16.48
N LEU A 35 -4.65 25.57 -16.44
CA LEU A 35 -5.12 24.59 -17.42
C LEU A 35 -5.08 25.20 -18.82
N GLN A 36 -4.66 24.44 -19.83
CA GLN A 36 -4.45 24.83 -21.22
C GLN A 36 -3.32 25.84 -21.45
N ASN A 37 -2.48 26.11 -20.45
CA ASN A 37 -1.40 27.08 -20.58
C ASN A 37 -0.07 26.60 -19.98
N SER A 38 -0.10 25.96 -18.79
CA SER A 38 1.11 25.49 -18.12
C SER A 38 1.64 24.21 -18.74
N VAL A 39 2.96 24.02 -18.67
CA VAL A 39 3.68 22.83 -19.10
C VAL A 39 4.21 22.03 -17.90
N GLU A 40 4.75 20.85 -18.14
CA GLU A 40 5.30 19.96 -17.10
C GLU A 40 6.32 20.68 -16.19
N ASP A 41 7.25 21.41 -16.79
CA ASP A 41 8.31 22.11 -16.05
C ASP A 41 7.75 23.17 -15.10
N ASP A 42 6.68 23.87 -15.46
CA ASP A 42 6.01 24.83 -14.58
C ASP A 42 5.46 24.14 -13.33
N VAL A 43 4.84 22.98 -13.51
CA VAL A 43 4.28 22.18 -12.42
C VAL A 43 5.37 21.64 -11.51
N ILE A 44 6.46 21.09 -12.08
CA ILE A 44 7.59 20.58 -11.30
C ILE A 44 8.27 21.74 -10.54
N ALA A 45 8.41 22.90 -11.15
CA ALA A 45 8.95 24.09 -10.48
C ALA A 45 8.08 24.57 -9.31
N ALA A 46 6.75 24.48 -9.45
CA ALA A 46 5.80 24.92 -8.43
C ALA A 46 5.63 23.92 -7.28
N TYR A 47 5.58 22.62 -7.58
CA TYR A 47 5.18 21.57 -6.62
C TYR A 47 6.28 20.57 -6.27
N GLY A 48 7.43 20.65 -6.95
CA GLY A 48 8.53 19.69 -6.79
C GLY A 48 8.30 18.42 -7.61
N ALA A 49 9.13 17.40 -7.36
CA ALA A 49 9.04 16.13 -8.06
C ALA A 49 7.71 15.41 -7.74
N PRO A 50 6.99 14.90 -8.76
CA PRO A 50 5.79 14.11 -8.54
C PRO A 50 6.14 12.77 -7.87
N LYS A 51 5.17 12.15 -7.21
CA LYS A 51 5.30 10.79 -6.68
C LYS A 51 5.40 9.77 -7.81
N ASP A 52 4.62 9.97 -8.86
CA ASP A 52 4.61 9.12 -10.03
C ASP A 52 4.51 9.95 -11.32
N ARG A 53 5.21 9.50 -12.36
CA ARG A 53 5.24 10.08 -13.69
C ARG A 53 5.16 8.96 -14.72
N TYR A 54 4.08 8.91 -15.47
CA TYR A 54 3.88 7.87 -16.47
C TYR A 54 3.24 8.41 -17.74
N GLU A 55 3.45 7.71 -18.82
CA GLU A 55 2.87 8.01 -20.13
C GLU A 55 1.75 7.01 -20.44
N GLN A 56 0.61 7.51 -20.84
CA GLN A 56 -0.53 6.73 -21.26
C GLN A 56 -1.08 7.27 -22.58
N GLU A 57 -1.05 6.42 -23.62
CA GLU A 57 -1.51 6.79 -24.97
C GLU A 57 -0.97 8.14 -25.47
N GLN A 58 -1.79 9.18 -25.44
CA GLN A 58 -1.44 10.52 -25.90
C GLN A 58 -1.16 11.51 -24.76
N GLN A 59 -1.11 11.04 -23.53
CA GLN A 59 -0.95 11.87 -22.35
C GLN A 59 0.28 11.51 -21.52
N LEU A 60 0.88 12.52 -20.92
CA LEU A 60 1.81 12.41 -19.83
C LEU A 60 1.08 12.74 -18.53
N VAL A 61 1.13 11.89 -17.53
CA VAL A 61 0.44 12.10 -16.26
C VAL A 61 1.45 12.22 -15.10
N LEU A 62 1.30 13.30 -14.33
CA LEU A 62 1.99 13.49 -13.06
C LEU A 62 1.02 13.26 -11.90
N THR A 63 1.44 12.46 -10.91
CA THR A 63 0.64 12.20 -9.71
C THR A 63 1.35 12.75 -8.48
N TYR A 64 0.63 13.55 -7.71
CA TYR A 64 1.03 14.06 -6.40
C TYR A 64 0.12 13.49 -5.33
N GLU A 65 0.67 13.00 -4.24
CA GLU A 65 -0.08 12.51 -3.09
C GLU A 65 0.22 13.36 -1.85
N PHE A 66 -0.85 13.75 -1.16
CA PHE A 66 -0.77 14.59 0.04
C PHE A 66 -1.29 13.84 1.28
N GLY A 67 -0.93 12.58 1.41
CA GLY A 67 -1.43 11.64 2.40
C GLY A 67 -2.59 10.80 1.86
N LEU A 68 -3.20 10.02 2.73
CA LEU A 68 -4.24 9.07 2.34
C LEU A 68 -5.44 9.75 1.69
N ASN A 69 -5.89 9.18 0.58
CA ASN A 69 -7.09 9.62 -0.13
C ASN A 69 -7.07 11.09 -0.59
N ARG A 70 -5.89 11.70 -0.72
CA ARG A 70 -5.71 13.04 -1.27
C ARG A 70 -4.70 13.00 -2.40
N THR A 71 -5.19 13.06 -3.61
CA THR A 71 -4.37 12.99 -4.82
C THR A 71 -4.65 14.15 -5.75
N VAL A 72 -3.63 14.57 -6.46
CA VAL A 72 -3.71 15.47 -7.60
C VAL A 72 -3.05 14.76 -8.77
N GLN A 73 -3.80 14.56 -9.85
CA GLN A 73 -3.26 14.08 -11.11
C GLN A 73 -3.39 15.18 -12.15
N LEU A 74 -2.30 15.41 -12.87
CA LEU A 74 -2.16 16.43 -13.89
C LEU A 74 -1.78 15.74 -15.20
N GLY A 75 -2.67 15.82 -16.19
CA GLY A 75 -2.49 15.20 -17.50
C GLY A 75 -2.09 16.25 -18.55
N PHE A 76 -0.99 15.99 -19.23
CA PHE A 76 -0.47 16.85 -20.29
C PHE A 76 -0.67 16.16 -21.64
N ASP A 77 -1.16 16.89 -22.62
CA ASP A 77 -1.20 16.42 -24.00
C ASP A 77 0.24 16.31 -24.53
N ARG A 78 0.59 15.17 -25.12
CA ARG A 78 1.96 14.89 -25.58
C ARG A 78 2.37 15.68 -26.82
N GLU A 79 1.44 16.09 -27.64
CA GLU A 79 1.71 16.84 -28.88
C GLU A 79 2.00 18.31 -28.57
N THR A 80 1.19 18.92 -27.73
CA THR A 80 1.31 20.33 -27.35
C THR A 80 2.17 20.60 -26.11
N GLY A 81 2.33 19.59 -25.24
CA GLY A 81 2.98 19.71 -23.93
C GLY A 81 2.15 20.46 -22.89
N LEU A 82 0.92 20.85 -23.21
CA LEU A 82 0.09 21.67 -22.33
C LEU A 82 -0.70 20.83 -21.33
N LEU A 83 -0.89 21.35 -20.12
CA LEU A 83 -1.77 20.78 -19.10
C LEU A 83 -3.22 20.82 -19.59
N MET A 84 -3.79 19.65 -19.86
CA MET A 84 -5.14 19.50 -20.40
C MET A 84 -6.10 18.85 -19.42
N GLN A 85 -5.60 18.07 -18.47
CA GLN A 85 -6.44 17.36 -17.50
C GLN A 85 -6.02 17.66 -16.07
N LEU A 86 -7.03 17.76 -15.21
CA LEU A 86 -6.89 17.88 -13.77
C LEU A 86 -7.84 16.90 -13.08
N ASN A 87 -7.32 16.07 -12.22
CA ASN A 87 -8.10 15.25 -11.30
C ASN A 87 -7.65 15.55 -9.88
N LEU A 88 -8.53 16.16 -9.09
CA LEU A 88 -8.35 16.48 -7.68
C LEU A 88 -9.24 15.56 -6.85
N GLN A 89 -8.65 14.81 -5.94
CA GLN A 89 -9.40 13.97 -4.99
C GLN A 89 -9.02 14.32 -3.56
N ASN A 90 -10.03 14.49 -2.72
CA ASN A 90 -9.90 14.56 -1.27
C ASN A 90 -11.10 13.83 -0.66
N LEU A 91 -10.95 12.54 -0.46
CA LEU A 91 -12.01 11.69 0.07
C LEU A 91 -12.12 11.77 1.60
N LYS A 92 -11.32 12.62 2.25
CA LYS A 92 -11.41 12.84 3.69
C LYS A 92 -12.64 13.69 3.99
N ASN A 93 -13.51 13.22 4.89
CA ASN A 93 -14.67 14.00 5.35
C ASN A 93 -14.18 15.31 6.02
N PRO A 94 -14.53 16.50 5.48
CA PRO A 94 -14.07 17.77 6.05
C PRO A 94 -14.67 18.09 7.43
N ALA A 95 -15.83 17.52 7.76
CA ALA A 95 -16.44 17.66 9.08
C ALA A 95 -15.80 16.75 10.15
N GLY A 96 -14.79 15.96 9.76
CA GLY A 96 -14.24 14.90 10.61
C GLY A 96 -15.16 13.67 10.63
N ASP A 97 -14.75 12.67 11.36
CA ASP A 97 -15.57 11.50 11.65
C ASP A 97 -15.61 11.35 13.17
N GLU A 98 -16.74 11.71 13.78
CA GLU A 98 -16.90 11.63 15.23
C GLU A 98 -16.56 10.25 15.80
N THR A 99 -16.82 9.18 15.02
CA THR A 99 -16.44 7.82 15.39
C THR A 99 -14.94 7.67 15.51
N LEU A 100 -14.17 8.30 14.59
CA LEU A 100 -12.72 8.26 14.62
C LEU A 100 -12.10 9.21 15.65
N GLU A 101 -12.76 10.34 15.94
CA GLU A 101 -12.32 11.27 16.99
C GLU A 101 -12.35 10.62 18.38
N HIS A 102 -13.31 9.73 18.61
CA HIS A 102 -13.46 8.93 19.83
C HIS A 102 -12.80 7.54 19.75
N ALA A 103 -11.92 7.31 18.77
CA ALA A 103 -11.28 6.01 18.58
C ALA A 103 -10.49 5.57 19.84
N VAL A 104 -10.71 4.33 20.23
CA VAL A 104 -10.11 3.74 21.43
C VAL A 104 -8.59 3.66 21.28
N SER A 105 -7.88 4.24 22.26
CA SER A 105 -6.42 4.22 22.34
C SER A 105 -5.89 3.05 23.16
N GLN A 106 -6.73 2.44 23.98
CA GLN A 106 -6.37 1.25 24.78
C GLN A 106 -6.30 0.02 23.89
N LYS A 107 -5.55 -1.00 24.32
CA LYS A 107 -5.52 -2.29 23.63
C LYS A 107 -6.90 -2.95 23.72
N THR A 108 -7.38 -3.48 22.59
CA THR A 108 -8.58 -4.30 22.58
C THR A 108 -8.25 -5.75 22.96
N PRO A 109 -9.23 -6.59 23.34
CA PRO A 109 -8.98 -7.99 23.67
C PRO A 109 -8.26 -8.75 22.57
N GLU A 110 -8.58 -8.50 21.30
CA GLU A 110 -7.95 -9.12 20.13
C GLU A 110 -6.46 -8.74 20.05
N VAL A 111 -6.14 -7.48 20.32
CA VAL A 111 -4.77 -6.98 20.36
C VAL A 111 -3.99 -7.58 21.54
N GLU A 112 -4.61 -7.77 22.69
CA GLU A 112 -4.00 -8.39 23.86
C GLU A 112 -3.77 -9.89 23.67
N ALA A 113 -4.62 -10.56 22.93
CA ALA A 113 -4.52 -12.00 22.67
C ALA A 113 -3.38 -12.38 21.70
N TYR A 114 -2.80 -11.43 20.99
CA TYR A 114 -1.70 -11.71 20.04
C TYR A 114 -0.49 -12.35 20.75
N GLN A 115 0.00 -13.46 20.19
CA GLN A 115 1.20 -14.13 20.64
C GLN A 115 2.25 -14.13 19.53
N ALA A 116 3.44 -13.60 19.85
CA ALA A 116 4.58 -13.66 18.94
C ALA A 116 5.06 -15.10 18.77
N PRO A 117 5.45 -15.53 17.56
CA PRO A 117 6.01 -16.86 17.35
C PRO A 117 7.43 -16.95 17.94
N GLU A 118 7.78 -18.14 18.44
CA GLU A 118 9.12 -18.42 18.98
C GLU A 118 10.09 -18.91 17.90
N THR A 119 9.57 -19.52 16.83
CA THR A 119 10.36 -20.07 15.72
C THR A 119 9.76 -19.67 14.39
N LEU A 120 10.54 -19.74 13.32
CA LEU A 120 10.08 -19.45 11.96
C LEU A 120 9.03 -20.47 11.44
N GLY A 121 9.01 -21.67 12.05
CA GLY A 121 8.15 -22.75 11.57
C GLY A 121 8.68 -23.43 10.31
N THR A 122 7.95 -24.42 9.84
CA THR A 122 8.29 -25.23 8.65
C THR A 122 7.20 -25.17 7.58
N ASP A 123 6.07 -24.53 7.86
CA ASP A 123 4.87 -24.48 7.01
C ASP A 123 4.51 -23.03 6.71
N LEU A 124 4.33 -22.70 5.43
CA LEU A 124 3.90 -21.37 4.99
C LEU A 124 2.48 -21.02 5.45
N SER A 125 1.63 -22.01 5.72
CA SER A 125 0.27 -21.79 6.22
C SER A 125 0.20 -21.27 7.66
N GLU A 126 1.30 -21.30 8.40
CA GLU A 126 1.40 -20.68 9.72
C GLU A 126 1.56 -19.15 9.66
N PHE A 127 1.85 -18.60 8.48
CA PHE A 127 2.09 -17.16 8.23
C PHE A 127 3.13 -16.53 9.14
N VAL A 128 4.15 -17.31 9.52
CA VAL A 128 5.28 -16.84 10.33
C VAL A 128 6.38 -16.36 9.41
N VAL A 129 6.89 -15.18 9.71
CA VAL A 129 8.00 -14.57 8.98
C VAL A 129 9.05 -14.02 9.94
N SER A 130 10.32 -14.10 9.55
CA SER A 130 11.35 -13.22 10.09
C SER A 130 11.39 -11.95 9.22
N TYR A 131 11.06 -10.80 9.78
CA TYR A 131 11.02 -9.53 9.09
C TYR A 131 11.92 -8.52 9.78
N ASP A 132 12.93 -8.04 9.08
CA ASP A 132 14.00 -7.21 9.64
C ASP A 132 14.66 -7.83 10.88
N GLY A 133 14.82 -9.16 10.88
CA GLY A 133 15.44 -9.95 11.96
C GLY A 133 14.52 -10.27 13.15
N VAL A 134 13.25 -9.92 13.10
CA VAL A 134 12.27 -10.21 14.16
C VAL A 134 11.20 -11.16 13.64
N LEU A 135 10.80 -12.14 14.46
CA LEU A 135 9.74 -13.08 14.13
C LEU A 135 8.36 -12.47 14.37
N TYR A 136 7.51 -12.57 13.35
CA TYR A 136 6.12 -12.16 13.42
C TYR A 136 5.21 -13.25 12.85
N ARG A 137 4.01 -13.36 13.39
CA ARG A 137 2.92 -14.14 12.79
C ARG A 137 1.86 -13.18 12.30
N LEU A 138 1.46 -13.30 11.03
CA LEU A 138 0.37 -12.50 10.48
C LEU A 138 -1.00 -13.09 10.85
N PRO A 139 -2.01 -12.24 11.10
CA PRO A 139 -1.89 -10.78 11.18
C PRO A 139 -1.15 -10.33 12.45
N VAL A 140 -0.30 -9.30 12.31
CA VAL A 140 0.53 -8.78 13.41
C VAL A 140 0.07 -7.38 13.81
N ARG A 141 0.01 -7.08 15.11
CA ARG A 141 -0.34 -5.75 15.61
C ARG A 141 0.66 -4.70 15.16
N VAL A 142 0.19 -3.53 14.74
CA VAL A 142 1.05 -2.38 14.44
C VAL A 142 1.92 -2.03 15.66
N SER A 143 1.38 -2.13 16.88
CA SER A 143 2.14 -1.86 18.12
C SER A 143 3.33 -2.80 18.30
N VAL A 144 3.24 -4.07 17.90
CA VAL A 144 4.37 -5.02 17.98
C VAL A 144 5.50 -4.61 17.02
N LEU A 145 5.17 -4.16 15.81
CA LEU A 145 6.17 -3.63 14.89
C LEU A 145 6.85 -2.37 15.49
N THR A 146 6.07 -1.48 16.12
CA THR A 146 6.65 -0.29 16.75
C THR A 146 7.50 -0.61 17.98
N GLU A 147 7.18 -1.64 18.75
CA GLU A 147 8.01 -2.16 19.85
C GLU A 147 9.39 -2.64 19.37
N HIS A 148 9.50 -3.01 18.08
CA HIS A 148 10.75 -3.42 17.43
C HIS A 148 11.40 -2.33 16.56
N GLY A 149 11.06 -1.07 16.82
CA GLY A 149 11.73 0.09 16.24
C GLY A 149 11.17 0.61 14.92
N TRP A 150 10.04 0.08 14.45
CA TRP A 150 9.32 0.68 13.35
C TRP A 150 8.55 1.92 13.82
N GLU A 151 8.59 3.00 13.09
CA GLU A 151 7.88 4.24 13.39
C GLU A 151 6.71 4.45 12.42
N ILE A 152 5.56 4.86 12.94
CA ILE A 152 4.39 5.18 12.10
C ILE A 152 4.59 6.56 11.47
N ASN A 153 4.64 6.62 10.15
CA ASN A 153 4.59 7.88 9.43
C ASN A 153 3.16 8.45 9.51
N LYS A 154 2.95 9.38 10.44
CA LYS A 154 1.63 9.96 10.73
C LYS A 154 1.04 10.79 9.57
N LYS A 155 1.86 11.23 8.63
CA LYS A 155 1.39 12.01 7.47
C LYS A 155 0.77 11.12 6.40
N GLU A 156 1.17 9.85 6.39
CA GLU A 156 0.85 8.88 5.35
C GLU A 156 0.11 7.65 5.88
N SER A 157 -0.29 7.70 7.14
CA SER A 157 -1.07 6.64 7.79
C SER A 157 -2.42 7.17 8.23
N ASP A 158 -3.40 6.29 8.32
CA ASP A 158 -4.64 6.58 9.02
C ASP A 158 -4.36 6.81 10.52
N GLU A 159 -5.07 7.73 11.13
CA GLU A 159 -4.96 7.95 12.57
C GLU A 159 -5.70 6.86 13.36
N ALA A 160 -6.82 6.41 12.81
CA ALA A 160 -7.70 5.42 13.40
C ALA A 160 -8.51 4.68 12.32
N VAL A 161 -9.02 3.51 12.65
CA VAL A 161 -9.80 2.64 11.77
C VAL A 161 -11.11 2.27 12.45
N LYS A 162 -12.23 2.36 11.73
CA LYS A 162 -13.57 1.94 12.22
C LYS A 162 -13.62 0.45 12.49
N GLY A 163 -14.58 0.04 13.32
CA GLY A 163 -14.80 -1.36 13.65
C GLY A 163 -15.00 -2.23 12.42
N PHE A 164 -14.33 -3.37 12.38
CA PHE A 164 -14.37 -4.36 11.29
C PHE A 164 -14.03 -3.80 9.90
N GLN A 165 -13.21 -2.72 9.85
CA GLN A 165 -12.80 -2.11 8.59
C GLN A 165 -11.29 -2.14 8.41
N TYR A 166 -10.89 -1.86 7.18
CA TYR A 166 -9.49 -1.72 6.78
C TYR A 166 -9.05 -0.27 6.82
N GLY A 167 -7.80 -0.06 7.07
CA GLY A 167 -7.09 1.20 6.99
C GLY A 167 -5.70 1.00 6.38
N TYR A 168 -4.89 2.04 6.46
CA TYR A 168 -3.58 2.05 5.84
C TYR A 168 -2.51 2.56 6.81
N VAL A 169 -1.34 1.93 6.80
CA VAL A 169 -0.18 2.35 7.59
C VAL A 169 1.07 2.42 6.72
N THR A 170 1.85 3.46 6.91
CA THR A 170 3.24 3.57 6.46
C THR A 170 4.14 3.46 7.68
N LEU A 171 5.08 2.51 7.62
CA LEU A 171 6.06 2.28 8.67
C LEU A 171 7.46 2.57 8.15
N GLU A 172 8.29 3.19 8.98
CA GLU A 172 9.66 3.58 8.65
C GLU A 172 10.63 3.07 9.72
N LYS A 173 11.81 2.58 9.28
CA LYS A 173 12.89 2.15 10.18
C LYS A 173 14.22 2.16 9.43
N ASP A 174 15.23 2.84 9.96
CA ASP A 174 16.60 2.85 9.43
C ASP A 174 16.67 3.15 7.92
N GLY A 175 15.87 4.11 7.44
CA GLY A 175 15.78 4.47 6.03
C GLY A 175 14.98 3.49 5.14
N LYS A 176 14.47 2.41 5.70
CA LYS A 176 13.52 1.50 5.05
C LYS A 176 12.11 2.05 5.23
N ARG A 177 11.26 1.81 4.24
CA ARG A 177 9.88 2.27 4.23
C ARG A 177 8.97 1.19 3.69
N VAL A 178 7.92 0.87 4.43
CA VAL A 178 6.95 -0.15 4.04
C VAL A 178 5.53 0.39 4.16
N PHE A 179 4.70 -0.08 3.26
CA PHE A 179 3.29 0.27 3.19
C PHE A 179 2.46 -0.98 3.46
N GLY A 180 1.40 -0.85 4.21
CA GLY A 180 0.54 -1.98 4.50
C GLY A 180 -0.91 -1.59 4.73
N ASN A 181 -1.79 -2.50 4.35
CA ASN A 181 -3.15 -2.47 4.82
C ASN A 181 -3.19 -2.97 6.26
N VAL A 182 -4.01 -2.34 7.06
CA VAL A 182 -4.30 -2.78 8.42
C VAL A 182 -5.79 -3.04 8.56
N ARG A 183 -6.13 -3.93 9.48
CA ARG A 183 -7.51 -4.27 9.81
C ARG A 183 -7.78 -4.03 11.29
N ASN A 184 -8.95 -3.51 11.59
CA ASN A 184 -9.48 -3.43 12.93
C ASN A 184 -10.43 -4.61 13.16
N ASP A 185 -10.09 -5.53 14.05
CA ASP A 185 -10.87 -6.73 14.37
C ASP A 185 -11.86 -6.53 15.52
N SER A 186 -12.01 -5.31 16.03
CA SER A 186 -12.93 -4.97 17.09
C SER A 186 -14.18 -4.24 16.57
N GLU A 187 -15.24 -4.18 17.38
CA GLU A 187 -16.47 -3.45 17.06
C GLU A 187 -16.28 -1.92 17.08
N ALA A 188 -15.43 -1.43 17.96
CA ALA A 188 -15.18 -0.01 18.12
C ALA A 188 -14.13 0.51 17.13
N ALA A 189 -14.18 1.81 16.81
CA ALA A 189 -13.07 2.46 16.14
C ALA A 189 -11.85 2.49 17.07
N VAL A 190 -10.67 2.15 16.55
CA VAL A 190 -9.42 2.11 17.32
C VAL A 190 -8.32 2.93 16.64
N LYS A 191 -7.38 3.42 17.44
CA LYS A 191 -6.17 4.06 16.89
C LYS A 191 -5.34 3.04 16.10
N ILE A 192 -4.66 3.51 15.05
CA ILE A 192 -3.92 2.67 14.09
C ILE A 192 -2.97 1.67 14.76
N LYS A 193 -2.35 2.03 15.89
CA LYS A 193 -1.45 1.16 16.65
C LYS A 193 -2.11 -0.14 17.17
N ASN A 194 -3.44 -0.14 17.29
CA ASN A 194 -4.24 -1.28 17.73
C ASN A 194 -4.82 -2.09 16.57
N CYS A 195 -4.54 -1.71 15.34
CA CYS A 195 -4.91 -2.48 14.16
C CYS A 195 -3.87 -3.57 13.85
N PHE A 196 -4.26 -4.51 13.00
CA PHE A 196 -3.43 -5.61 12.57
C PHE A 196 -2.93 -5.38 11.14
N VAL A 197 -1.63 -5.49 10.92
CA VAL A 197 -1.01 -5.61 9.59
C VAL A 197 -1.28 -7.01 9.07
N THR A 198 -1.88 -7.09 7.90
CA THR A 198 -2.27 -8.37 7.27
C THR A 198 -1.30 -8.79 6.15
N THR A 199 -0.36 -7.93 5.79
CA THR A 199 0.61 -8.18 4.72
C THR A 199 1.99 -7.69 5.13
N LEU A 200 3.00 -8.55 4.99
CA LEU A 200 4.40 -8.16 5.02
C LEU A 200 5.06 -8.48 3.68
N TYR A 201 5.86 -7.54 3.21
CA TYR A 201 6.53 -7.60 1.92
C TYR A 201 7.97 -7.14 2.03
N GLY A 202 8.88 -7.91 1.44
CA GLY A 202 10.27 -7.54 1.29
C GLY A 202 10.76 -7.83 -0.13
N ASP A 203 11.58 -6.96 -0.67
CA ASP A 203 12.21 -7.11 -1.99
C ASP A 203 13.61 -6.53 -2.00
N MET A 204 14.39 -6.91 -3.02
CA MET A 204 15.79 -6.51 -3.18
C MET A 204 15.96 -5.07 -3.69
N ASP A 205 14.93 -4.50 -4.31
CA ASP A 205 15.04 -3.27 -5.09
C ASP A 205 14.52 -2.04 -4.35
N THR A 206 13.30 -2.12 -3.82
CA THR A 206 12.55 -0.98 -3.28
C THR A 206 12.54 -0.94 -1.77
N THR A 207 11.91 -1.91 -1.11
CA THR A 207 11.81 -1.93 0.35
C THR A 207 13.12 -2.27 1.02
N LYS A 208 13.89 -3.18 0.41
CA LYS A 208 15.17 -3.69 0.93
C LYS A 208 15.08 -4.21 2.37
N VAL A 209 13.88 -4.62 2.79
CA VAL A 209 13.65 -5.19 4.11
C VAL A 209 13.96 -6.69 4.05
N PRO A 210 14.91 -7.17 4.87
CA PRO A 210 15.16 -8.61 4.96
C PRO A 210 13.90 -9.35 5.41
N ILE A 211 13.50 -10.35 4.65
CA ILE A 211 12.36 -11.21 4.95
C ILE A 211 12.77 -12.67 4.76
N THR A 212 12.39 -13.52 5.69
CA THR A 212 12.62 -14.97 5.64
C THR A 212 11.34 -15.68 6.02
N VAL A 213 10.98 -16.72 5.29
CA VAL A 213 9.81 -17.58 5.54
C VAL A 213 10.23 -19.02 5.83
N ALA A 214 9.25 -19.90 6.07
CA ALA A 214 9.48 -21.33 6.28
C ALA A 214 10.48 -21.90 5.26
N GLY A 215 11.23 -22.95 5.66
CA GLY A 215 12.32 -23.49 4.86
C GLY A 215 13.58 -22.61 4.82
N ASN A 216 13.65 -21.54 5.62
CA ASN A 216 14.70 -20.52 5.60
C ASN A 216 14.83 -19.80 4.25
N ILE A 217 13.76 -19.74 3.47
CA ILE A 217 13.75 -19.04 2.19
C ILE A 217 13.77 -17.54 2.45
N THR A 218 14.78 -16.87 1.89
CA THR A 218 15.00 -15.42 2.02
C THR A 218 15.31 -14.79 0.68
N LEU A 219 15.44 -13.47 0.66
CA LEU A 219 15.87 -12.75 -0.54
C LEU A 219 17.28 -13.22 -0.95
N GLY A 220 17.46 -13.54 -2.23
CA GLY A 220 18.70 -14.06 -2.78
C GLY A 220 18.87 -15.59 -2.66
N THR A 221 17.92 -16.32 -2.08
CA THR A 221 17.91 -17.79 -2.10
C THR A 221 17.87 -18.28 -3.55
N PRO A 222 18.74 -19.22 -3.97
CA PRO A 222 18.68 -19.83 -5.30
C PRO A 222 17.33 -20.52 -5.55
N GLU A 223 16.79 -20.41 -6.76
CA GLU A 223 15.51 -21.03 -7.15
C GLU A 223 15.52 -22.54 -6.91
N GLU A 224 16.63 -23.20 -7.20
CA GLU A 224 16.80 -24.65 -6.98
C GLU A 224 16.68 -25.01 -5.48
N GLU A 225 17.30 -24.23 -4.61
CA GLU A 225 17.23 -24.43 -3.15
C GLU A 225 15.81 -24.17 -2.63
N PHE A 226 15.17 -23.09 -3.10
CA PHE A 226 13.78 -22.75 -2.80
C PHE A 226 12.83 -23.89 -3.19
N LEU A 227 12.94 -24.44 -4.40
CA LEU A 227 12.09 -25.53 -4.87
C LEU A 227 12.37 -26.85 -4.14
N ALA A 228 13.61 -27.08 -3.72
CA ALA A 228 13.99 -28.27 -2.96
C ALA A 228 13.46 -28.27 -1.50
N ALA A 229 13.02 -27.11 -0.98
CA ALA A 229 12.50 -26.99 0.38
C ALA A 229 11.09 -27.61 0.56
N ASP A 230 10.42 -28.00 -0.53
CA ASP A 230 9.12 -28.70 -0.53
C ASP A 230 8.06 -28.03 0.39
N LEU A 231 7.82 -26.76 0.14
CA LEU A 231 6.92 -25.91 0.96
C LEU A 231 5.43 -26.12 0.66
N GLY A 232 5.07 -27.12 -0.11
CA GLY A 232 3.70 -27.47 -0.49
C GLY A 232 3.33 -27.12 -1.94
N GLU A 233 2.03 -27.25 -2.25
CA GLU A 233 1.52 -26.96 -3.60
C GLU A 233 1.50 -25.47 -3.89
N TYR A 234 1.85 -25.10 -5.13
CA TYR A 234 1.86 -23.71 -5.57
C TYR A 234 1.27 -23.54 -6.97
N LYS A 235 0.80 -22.32 -7.25
CA LYS A 235 0.55 -21.86 -8.62
C LYS A 235 1.77 -21.08 -9.11
N LYS A 236 2.29 -21.41 -10.28
CA LYS A 236 3.39 -20.67 -10.93
C LYS A 236 2.84 -19.77 -12.04
N MET A 237 3.29 -18.53 -12.07
CA MET A 237 3.04 -17.56 -13.13
C MET A 237 4.36 -16.94 -13.58
N GLU A 238 4.58 -16.88 -14.88
CA GLU A 238 5.77 -16.25 -15.47
C GLU A 238 5.40 -14.94 -16.18
N ASP A 239 6.14 -13.89 -15.88
CA ASP A 239 6.09 -12.61 -16.57
C ASP A 239 7.39 -12.42 -17.36
N THR A 240 7.31 -12.70 -18.67
CA THR A 240 8.47 -12.64 -19.56
C THR A 240 8.94 -11.21 -19.85
N GLU A 241 8.06 -10.22 -19.71
CA GLU A 241 8.44 -8.81 -19.85
C GLU A 241 9.26 -8.34 -18.67
N LYS A 242 8.85 -8.70 -17.46
CA LYS A 242 9.58 -8.39 -16.22
C LYS A 242 10.68 -9.37 -15.89
N GLN A 243 10.80 -10.47 -16.66
CA GLN A 243 11.74 -11.55 -16.38
C GLN A 243 11.59 -12.13 -14.97
N THR A 244 10.35 -12.37 -14.52
CA THR A 244 10.05 -12.91 -13.19
C THR A 244 9.16 -14.14 -13.26
N ALA A 245 9.40 -15.08 -12.34
CA ALA A 245 8.51 -16.20 -12.07
C ALA A 245 7.96 -16.07 -10.64
N THR A 246 6.64 -16.07 -10.50
CA THR A 246 5.96 -15.93 -9.21
C THR A 246 5.34 -17.26 -8.80
N TYR A 247 5.65 -17.70 -7.59
CA TYR A 247 5.15 -18.93 -6.96
C TYR A 247 4.22 -18.54 -5.82
N THR A 248 2.93 -18.87 -5.94
CA THR A 248 1.91 -18.53 -4.93
C THR A 248 1.43 -19.77 -4.22
N PHE A 249 1.62 -19.81 -2.91
CA PHE A 249 1.19 -20.84 -1.98
C PHE A 249 -0.05 -20.37 -1.26
N TYR A 250 -1.20 -20.97 -1.54
CA TYR A 250 -2.47 -20.62 -0.89
C TYR A 250 -2.67 -21.45 0.37
N ALA A 251 -3.22 -20.84 1.42
CA ALA A 251 -3.51 -21.51 2.68
C ALA A 251 -5.01 -21.52 2.97
N GLY A 252 -5.46 -22.59 3.64
CA GLY A 252 -6.84 -22.71 4.11
C GLY A 252 -7.91 -22.75 3.01
N GLY A 253 -7.53 -23.02 1.75
CA GLY A 253 -8.48 -23.02 0.63
C GLY A 253 -9.00 -21.64 0.21
N SER A 254 -8.45 -20.57 0.75
CA SER A 254 -8.78 -19.17 0.43
C SER A 254 -7.73 -18.55 -0.47
N GLU A 255 -8.16 -17.86 -1.53
CA GLU A 255 -7.26 -17.08 -2.37
C GLU A 255 -6.80 -15.75 -1.72
N GLU A 256 -7.36 -15.40 -0.57
CA GLU A 256 -7.02 -14.20 0.19
C GLU A 256 -5.83 -14.39 1.15
N ASN A 257 -5.49 -15.67 1.45
CA ASN A 257 -4.43 -16.03 2.38
C ASN A 257 -3.34 -16.79 1.65
N TYR A 258 -2.17 -16.17 1.47
CA TYR A 258 -1.11 -16.77 0.68
C TYR A 258 0.28 -16.27 1.03
N THR A 259 1.28 -17.04 0.64
CA THR A 259 2.66 -16.61 0.52
C THR A 259 3.06 -16.61 -0.95
N GLU A 260 3.60 -15.49 -1.41
CA GLU A 260 4.08 -15.30 -2.77
C GLU A 260 5.59 -15.12 -2.77
N ILE A 261 6.29 -15.93 -3.56
CA ILE A 261 7.74 -15.88 -3.72
C ILE A 261 8.02 -15.60 -5.20
N THR A 262 8.65 -14.46 -5.48
CA THR A 262 9.01 -14.07 -6.85
C THR A 262 10.50 -14.29 -7.08
N VAL A 263 10.83 -14.98 -8.16
CA VAL A 263 12.18 -15.30 -8.61
C VAL A 263 12.53 -14.47 -9.84
N ASP A 264 13.75 -13.94 -9.87
CA ASP A 264 14.33 -13.36 -11.08
C ASP A 264 14.73 -14.49 -12.04
N MET A 265 14.16 -14.52 -13.24
CA MET A 265 14.37 -15.61 -14.21
C MET A 265 15.77 -15.59 -14.85
N ALA A 266 16.47 -14.46 -14.84
CA ALA A 266 17.80 -14.36 -15.39
C ALA A 266 18.88 -14.76 -14.37
N LEU A 267 18.65 -14.42 -13.10
CA LEU A 267 19.59 -14.70 -12.00
C LEU A 267 19.27 -16.00 -11.27
N HIS A 268 18.05 -16.54 -11.41
CA HIS A 268 17.53 -17.68 -10.67
C HIS A 268 17.63 -17.51 -9.14
N LEU A 269 17.29 -16.30 -8.66
CA LEU A 269 17.32 -15.95 -7.23
C LEU A 269 15.97 -15.41 -6.78
N VAL A 270 15.59 -15.70 -5.55
CA VAL A 270 14.40 -15.10 -4.90
C VAL A 270 14.60 -13.59 -4.81
N ARG A 271 13.75 -12.83 -5.48
CA ARG A 271 13.79 -11.37 -5.57
C ARG A 271 12.87 -10.67 -4.61
N SER A 272 11.68 -11.24 -4.38
CA SER A 272 10.73 -10.71 -3.40
C SER A 272 9.94 -11.82 -2.72
N ILE A 273 9.48 -11.53 -1.52
CA ILE A 273 8.60 -12.39 -0.73
C ILE A 273 7.47 -11.52 -0.19
N ARG A 274 6.23 -11.99 -0.36
CA ARG A 274 5.02 -11.38 0.18
C ARG A 274 4.25 -12.42 0.97
N VAL A 275 3.87 -12.11 2.18
CA VAL A 275 3.03 -12.96 3.02
C VAL A 275 1.76 -12.21 3.36
N VAL A 276 0.62 -12.81 3.07
CA VAL A 276 -0.71 -12.22 3.24
C VAL A 276 -1.57 -13.16 4.07
N ASN A 277 -2.10 -12.66 5.17
CA ASN A 277 -3.13 -13.32 5.96
C ASN A 277 -4.24 -12.31 6.29
N GLN A 278 -5.30 -12.38 5.51
CA GLN A 278 -6.51 -11.56 5.69
C GLN A 278 -7.50 -12.20 6.68
N ALA A 279 -7.23 -13.45 7.10
CA ALA A 279 -8.15 -14.15 7.96
C ALA A 279 -8.26 -13.46 9.32
N GLY A 280 -9.44 -12.99 9.59
CA GLY A 280 -10.03 -12.80 10.87
C GLY A 280 -11.27 -13.63 10.86
N GLU A 281 -11.29 -14.64 11.64
CA GLU A 281 -12.54 -15.29 11.99
C GLU A 281 -13.38 -14.39 12.90
#